data_168fee4e3d06773b252a1246291e77fc
#
_entry.id   168fee4e3d06773b252a1246291e77fc
#
_cell.length_a   1.000
_cell.length_b   1.000
_cell.length_c   1.000
_cell.angle_alpha   90.00
_cell.angle_beta   90.00
_cell.angle_gamma   90.00
#
_symmetry.space_group_name_H-M   'P 1'
#
loop_
_entity.id
_entity.type
_entity.pdbx_description
1 polymer ?
#
loop_
_entity_poly.entity_id
_entity_poly.type
_entity_poly.pdbx_seq_one_letter_code
_entity_poly.pdbx_strand_id
1 'polypeptide(L)'
;VVGTYLSSNNQRTYSMTEVGQSPIEIFSKTEGDKYSIIGEAIYERPLWKGKFTTGMKHNQATMDNVYDGEAQTKVSMNTAETSFFAEYQSKVGKLNYTLGMGALRTFYKQGNTSQEKYFFRPTLNLSYSLGKVFLRYNASLSGYAPSLSALSDVEQGMDAYQVRRGNPNLKSVIYFTNRLSMSYQNKWMNMDVSARYSYDDKPIMEETL
;
A
#
# COMPACT_ATOMS: atom_id res chain seq x y z
N VAL A 1 -10.48 13.23 12.83
CA VAL A 1 -10.07 13.85 11.55
C VAL A 1 -8.69 14.44 11.73
N VAL A 2 -7.77 14.20 10.80
CA VAL A 2 -6.41 14.72 10.81
C VAL A 2 -6.11 15.31 9.43
N GLY A 3 -5.60 16.53 9.41
CA GLY A 3 -5.03 17.16 8.23
C GLY A 3 -3.49 17.13 8.31
N THR A 4 -2.82 16.89 7.18
CA THR A 4 -1.35 16.94 7.10
C THR A 4 -0.91 17.75 5.89
N TYR A 5 0.18 18.48 6.07
CA TYR A 5 0.91 19.14 4.99
C TYR A 5 2.36 18.65 4.98
N LEU A 6 2.86 18.34 3.81
CA LEU A 6 4.24 17.95 3.58
C LEU A 6 4.78 18.73 2.37
N SER A 7 5.88 19.43 2.56
CA SER A 7 6.65 20.02 1.48
C SER A 7 7.99 19.28 1.35
N SER A 8 8.40 19.00 0.14
CA SER A 8 9.66 18.32 -0.15
C SER A 8 10.40 19.03 -1.28
N ASN A 9 11.72 19.17 -1.11
CA ASN A 9 12.62 19.67 -2.16
C ASN A 9 13.74 18.65 -2.28
N ASN A 10 13.86 18.05 -3.45
CA ASN A 10 14.89 17.06 -3.75
C ASN A 10 15.69 17.56 -4.96
N GLN A 11 17.02 17.66 -4.80
CA GLN A 11 17.94 18.02 -5.88
C GLN A 11 18.91 16.86 -6.11
N ARG A 12 19.12 16.53 -7.36
CA ARG A 12 20.09 15.53 -7.78
C ARG A 12 20.92 16.11 -8.92
N THR A 13 22.24 16.07 -8.76
CA THR A 13 23.20 16.40 -9.82
C THR A 13 23.97 15.12 -10.12
N TYR A 14 24.02 14.76 -11.38
CA TYR A 14 24.84 13.67 -11.88
C TYR A 14 25.88 14.29 -12.82
N SER A 15 27.17 14.02 -12.58
CA SER A 15 28.25 14.44 -13.45
C SER A 15 29.06 13.23 -13.92
N MET A 16 29.28 13.13 -15.21
CA MET A 16 30.12 12.10 -15.82
C MET A 16 31.22 12.77 -16.65
N THR A 17 32.46 12.35 -16.43
CA THR A 17 33.61 12.83 -17.18
C THR A 17 34.32 11.65 -17.84
N GLU A 18 34.34 11.61 -19.16
CA GLU A 18 35.15 10.67 -19.92
C GLU A 18 36.46 11.36 -20.36
N VAL A 19 37.54 10.56 -20.44
CA VAL A 19 38.85 11.08 -20.86
C VAL A 19 38.77 11.58 -22.31
N GLY A 20 38.98 12.88 -22.51
CA GLY A 20 38.95 13.49 -23.83
C GLY A 20 37.60 14.03 -24.29
N GLN A 21 36.58 13.99 -23.43
CA GLN A 21 35.24 14.57 -23.69
C GLN A 21 34.90 15.65 -22.66
N SER A 22 33.98 16.56 -23.05
CA SER A 22 33.43 17.52 -22.10
C SER A 22 32.58 16.84 -21.05
N PRO A 23 32.64 17.29 -19.79
CA PRO A 23 31.79 16.71 -18.73
C PRO A 23 30.30 16.84 -19.11
N ILE A 24 29.56 15.75 -18.91
CA ILE A 24 28.10 15.73 -18.99
C ILE A 24 27.57 15.95 -17.57
N GLU A 25 26.84 17.05 -17.38
CA GLU A 25 26.13 17.31 -16.12
C GLU A 25 24.63 17.23 -16.36
N ILE A 26 23.96 16.35 -15.60
CA ILE A 26 22.52 16.24 -15.59
C ILE A 26 22.02 16.74 -14.23
N PHE A 27 21.26 17.82 -14.29
CA PHE A 27 20.62 18.41 -13.12
C PHE A 27 19.15 18.02 -13.11
N SER A 28 18.67 17.51 -11.97
CA SER A 28 17.25 17.24 -11.74
C SER A 28 16.84 17.77 -10.38
N LYS A 29 15.84 18.63 -10.36
CA LYS A 29 15.23 19.18 -9.16
C LYS A 29 13.76 18.82 -9.13
N THR A 30 13.29 18.34 -8.01
CA THR A 30 11.87 18.04 -7.78
C THR A 30 11.40 18.78 -6.54
N GLU A 31 10.46 19.68 -6.72
CA GLU A 31 9.74 20.35 -5.63
C GLU A 31 8.32 19.80 -5.56
N GLY A 32 7.86 19.45 -4.38
CA GLY A 32 6.54 18.87 -4.22
C GLY A 32 5.85 19.31 -2.93
N ASP A 33 4.60 19.70 -3.07
CA ASP A 33 3.71 20.00 -1.95
C ASP A 33 2.58 18.98 -1.90
N LYS A 34 2.34 18.43 -0.72
CA LYS A 34 1.27 17.47 -0.48
C LYS A 34 0.37 17.93 0.66
N TYR A 35 -0.90 18.02 0.38
CA TYR A 35 -1.95 18.24 1.36
C TYR A 35 -2.78 16.96 1.49
N SER A 36 -3.06 16.51 2.72
CA SER A 36 -3.96 15.39 2.91
C SER A 36 -4.89 15.57 4.09
N ILE A 37 -6.09 14.98 3.95
CA ILE A 37 -7.11 14.93 4.99
C ILE A 37 -7.46 13.47 5.21
N ILE A 38 -7.43 13.04 6.47
CA ILE A 38 -7.80 11.70 6.89
C ILE A 38 -8.97 11.80 7.87
N GLY A 39 -10.06 11.15 7.54
CA GLY A 39 -11.21 10.97 8.41
C GLY A 39 -11.40 9.49 8.74
N GLU A 40 -11.65 9.17 10.01
CA GLU A 40 -11.91 7.80 10.45
C GLU A 40 -13.05 7.80 11.47
N ALA A 41 -13.96 6.84 11.34
CA ALA A 41 -15.03 6.56 12.28
C ALA A 41 -15.11 5.06 12.52
N ILE A 42 -15.17 4.67 13.80
CA ILE A 42 -15.28 3.28 14.24
C ILE A 42 -16.44 3.17 15.21
N TYR A 43 -17.28 2.16 15.02
CA TYR A 43 -18.38 1.82 15.90
C TYR A 43 -18.22 0.38 16.38
N GLU A 44 -18.29 0.17 17.69
CA GLU A 44 -18.21 -1.13 18.33
C GLU A 44 -19.42 -1.36 19.22
N ARG A 45 -19.93 -2.61 19.21
CA ARG A 45 -20.96 -3.04 20.14
C ARG A 45 -20.86 -4.52 20.45
N PRO A 46 -21.23 -4.94 21.66
CA PRO A 46 -21.50 -6.35 21.94
C PRO A 46 -22.65 -6.84 21.06
N LEU A 47 -22.50 -8.00 20.45
CA LEU A 47 -23.52 -8.63 19.63
C LEU A 47 -23.49 -10.14 19.90
N TRP A 48 -24.61 -10.72 20.37
CA TRP A 48 -24.70 -12.12 20.81
C TRP A 48 -23.60 -12.47 21.81
N LYS A 49 -22.80 -13.51 21.50
CA LYS A 49 -21.66 -13.96 22.33
C LYS A 49 -20.32 -13.37 21.87
N GLY A 50 -20.35 -12.28 21.13
CA GLY A 50 -19.17 -11.66 20.55
C GLY A 50 -19.24 -10.15 20.51
N LYS A 51 -18.36 -9.58 19.73
CA LYS A 51 -18.23 -8.14 19.48
C LYS A 51 -18.31 -7.88 17.97
N PHE A 52 -19.20 -6.98 17.62
CA PHE A 52 -19.28 -6.45 16.26
C PHE A 52 -18.58 -5.10 16.19
N THR A 53 -17.69 -4.94 15.22
CA THR A 53 -16.97 -3.70 14.96
C THR A 53 -17.19 -3.34 13.49
N THR A 54 -17.53 -2.09 13.21
CA THR A 54 -17.60 -1.57 11.84
C THR A 54 -16.99 -0.20 11.79
N GLY A 55 -16.46 0.17 10.65
CA GLY A 55 -15.84 1.48 10.49
C GLY A 55 -15.68 1.90 9.04
N MET A 56 -15.37 3.18 8.91
CA MET A 56 -15.06 3.83 7.65
C MET A 56 -13.81 4.69 7.84
N LYS A 57 -12.92 4.64 6.85
CA LYS A 57 -11.78 5.54 6.75
C LYS A 57 -11.77 6.17 5.37
N HIS A 58 -11.60 7.48 5.32
CA HIS A 58 -11.40 8.23 4.10
C HIS A 58 -10.09 9.00 4.17
N ASN A 59 -9.27 8.86 3.16
CA ASN A 59 -8.03 9.59 3.00
C ASN A 59 -8.04 10.25 1.62
N GLN A 60 -7.89 11.58 1.59
CA GLN A 60 -7.75 12.32 0.36
C GLN A 60 -6.46 13.12 0.39
N ALA A 61 -5.70 13.08 -0.70
CA ALA A 61 -4.48 13.84 -0.84
C ALA A 61 -4.41 14.52 -2.22
N THR A 62 -3.94 15.75 -2.20
CA THR A 62 -3.55 16.52 -3.39
C THR A 62 -2.04 16.71 -3.35
N MET A 63 -1.40 16.51 -4.45
CA MET A 63 0.03 16.59 -4.62
C MET A 63 0.34 17.42 -5.85
N ASP A 64 1.16 18.46 -5.69
CA ASP A 64 1.67 19.28 -6.78
C ASP A 64 3.18 19.09 -6.84
N ASN A 65 3.68 18.56 -7.93
CA ASN A 65 5.11 18.34 -8.18
C ASN A 65 5.57 19.21 -9.34
N VAL A 66 6.70 19.85 -9.16
CA VAL A 66 7.42 20.58 -10.21
C VAL A 66 8.73 19.84 -10.42
N TYR A 67 8.91 19.34 -11.61
CA TYR A 67 10.16 18.73 -12.08
C TYR A 67 10.91 19.76 -12.90
N ASP A 68 12.12 20.07 -12.49
CA ASP A 68 13.02 21.01 -13.16
C ASP A 68 14.27 20.26 -13.62
N GLY A 69 14.47 20.19 -14.94
CA GLY A 69 15.57 19.52 -15.61
C GLY A 69 15.84 20.23 -16.95
N GLU A 70 15.94 19.50 -18.05
CA GLU A 70 16.04 20.09 -19.39
C GLU A 70 14.78 20.89 -19.79
N ALA A 71 13.62 20.48 -19.23
CA ALA A 71 12.35 21.20 -19.32
C ALA A 71 11.61 21.16 -17.99
N GLN A 72 10.97 22.27 -17.62
CA GLN A 72 10.14 22.32 -16.42
C GLN A 72 8.78 21.69 -16.69
N THR A 73 8.43 20.67 -15.90
CA THR A 73 7.13 20.00 -15.97
C THR A 73 6.41 20.09 -14.64
N LYS A 74 5.19 20.61 -14.65
CA LYS A 74 4.31 20.64 -13.47
C LYS A 74 3.27 19.53 -13.56
N VAL A 75 3.18 18.73 -12.52
CA VAL A 75 2.23 17.61 -12.41
C VAL A 75 1.41 17.75 -11.14
N SER A 76 0.11 17.91 -11.30
CA SER A 76 -0.85 17.89 -10.18
C SER A 76 -1.55 16.54 -10.12
N MET A 77 -1.63 15.97 -8.93
CA MET A 77 -2.20 14.65 -8.67
C MET A 77 -3.19 14.70 -7.51
N ASN A 78 -4.35 14.08 -7.72
CA ASN A 78 -5.35 13.90 -6.68
C ASN A 78 -5.54 12.40 -6.43
N THR A 79 -5.49 12.02 -5.16
CA THR A 79 -5.76 10.65 -4.73
C THR A 79 -6.82 10.64 -3.65
N ALA A 80 -7.71 9.66 -3.69
CA ALA A 80 -8.65 9.43 -2.62
C ALA A 80 -8.79 7.92 -2.37
N GLU A 81 -8.75 7.54 -1.11
CA GLU A 81 -9.01 6.18 -0.65
C GLU A 81 -10.15 6.21 0.36
N THR A 82 -11.16 5.40 0.11
CA THR A 82 -12.28 5.20 1.03
C THR A 82 -12.40 3.73 1.34
N SER A 83 -12.30 3.37 2.61
CA SER A 83 -12.46 1.99 3.06
C SER A 83 -13.61 1.88 4.05
N PHE A 84 -14.37 0.80 3.90
CA PHE A 84 -15.37 0.33 4.85
C PHE A 84 -15.00 -1.05 5.32
N PHE A 85 -15.26 -1.35 6.57
CA PHE A 85 -15.09 -2.69 7.11
C PHE A 85 -16.16 -3.03 8.14
N ALA A 86 -16.43 -4.32 8.26
CA ALA A 86 -17.24 -4.90 9.32
C ALA A 86 -16.59 -6.18 9.78
N GLU A 87 -16.49 -6.37 11.08
CA GLU A 87 -15.87 -7.53 11.71
C GLU A 87 -16.75 -8.06 12.85
N TYR A 88 -16.82 -9.38 12.96
CA TYR A 88 -17.42 -10.05 14.09
C TYR A 88 -16.39 -10.96 14.75
N GLN A 89 -16.12 -10.68 16.02
CA GLN A 89 -15.22 -11.45 16.86
C GLN A 89 -15.99 -12.19 17.93
N SER A 90 -15.73 -13.48 18.09
CA SER A 90 -16.33 -14.27 19.16
C SER A 90 -15.43 -15.43 19.57
N LYS A 91 -15.86 -16.14 20.61
CA LYS A 91 -15.18 -17.28 21.19
C LYS A 91 -16.14 -18.44 21.39
N VAL A 92 -15.73 -19.63 20.95
CA VAL A 92 -16.44 -20.88 21.20
C VAL A 92 -15.48 -21.90 21.85
N GLY A 93 -15.66 -22.15 23.13
CA GLY A 93 -14.72 -22.97 23.89
C GLY A 93 -13.32 -22.38 23.91
N LYS A 94 -12.36 -23.09 23.31
CA LYS A 94 -10.94 -22.66 23.17
C LYS A 94 -10.64 -21.99 21.84
N LEU A 95 -11.61 -21.92 20.93
CA LEU A 95 -11.47 -21.28 19.62
C LEU A 95 -11.93 -19.83 19.72
N ASN A 96 -11.03 -18.88 19.42
CA ASN A 96 -11.40 -17.52 19.11
C ASN A 96 -11.41 -17.36 17.59
N TYR A 97 -12.40 -16.65 17.07
CA TYR A 97 -12.48 -16.37 15.65
C TYR A 97 -12.89 -14.91 15.40
N THR A 98 -12.37 -14.38 14.30
CA THR A 98 -12.78 -13.07 13.75
C THR A 98 -13.07 -13.27 12.29
N LEU A 99 -14.29 -12.93 11.89
CA LEU A 99 -14.73 -12.88 10.51
C LEU A 99 -14.85 -11.41 10.12
N GLY A 100 -14.14 -11.00 9.09
CA GLY A 100 -14.17 -9.64 8.61
C GLY A 100 -14.50 -9.58 7.13
N MET A 101 -15.12 -8.49 6.73
CA MET A 101 -15.28 -8.10 5.35
C MET A 101 -15.06 -6.59 5.22
N GLY A 102 -14.45 -6.20 4.13
CA GLY A 102 -14.22 -4.80 3.84
C GLY A 102 -14.34 -4.52 2.35
N ALA A 103 -14.48 -3.24 2.03
CA ALA A 103 -14.42 -2.71 0.69
C ALA A 103 -13.48 -1.51 0.69
N LEU A 104 -12.61 -1.44 -0.30
CA LEU A 104 -11.71 -0.33 -0.53
C LEU A 104 -12.01 0.25 -1.91
N ARG A 105 -12.28 1.55 -1.95
CA ARG A 105 -12.34 2.36 -3.16
C ARG A 105 -11.08 3.19 -3.24
N THR A 106 -10.35 3.10 -4.35
CA THR A 106 -9.22 3.97 -4.67
C THR A 106 -9.58 4.83 -5.87
N PHE A 107 -9.30 6.10 -5.76
CA PHE A 107 -9.44 7.06 -6.84
C PHE A 107 -8.11 7.76 -7.06
N TYR A 108 -7.77 7.93 -8.33
CA TYR A 108 -6.55 8.61 -8.77
C TYR A 108 -6.87 9.48 -9.97
N LYS A 109 -6.33 10.71 -9.97
CA LYS A 109 -6.42 11.63 -11.10
C LYS A 109 -5.10 12.37 -11.28
N GLN A 110 -4.56 12.33 -12.51
CA GLN A 110 -3.40 13.11 -12.95
C GLN A 110 -3.68 13.68 -14.34
N GLY A 111 -3.72 15.01 -14.45
CA GLY A 111 -4.10 15.66 -15.69
C GLY A 111 -5.46 15.19 -16.20
N ASN A 112 -5.47 14.65 -17.42
CA ASN A 112 -6.67 14.10 -18.06
C ASN A 112 -6.91 12.62 -17.75
N THR A 113 -5.98 11.95 -17.07
CA THR A 113 -6.09 10.53 -16.71
C THR A 113 -6.70 10.39 -15.34
N SER A 114 -7.74 9.57 -15.24
CA SER A 114 -8.34 9.18 -13.95
C SER A 114 -8.57 7.69 -13.90
N GLN A 115 -8.36 7.12 -12.74
CA GLN A 115 -8.61 5.71 -12.47
C GLN A 115 -9.40 5.57 -11.17
N GLU A 116 -10.35 4.67 -11.18
CA GLU A 116 -11.14 4.29 -10.01
C GLU A 116 -11.17 2.78 -9.91
N LYS A 117 -10.88 2.24 -8.73
CA LYS A 117 -10.81 0.80 -8.48
C LYS A 117 -11.50 0.47 -7.16
N TYR A 118 -12.11 -0.71 -7.13
CA TYR A 118 -12.79 -1.26 -5.98
C TYR A 118 -12.19 -2.61 -5.64
N PHE A 119 -11.92 -2.83 -4.35
CA PHE A 119 -11.36 -4.07 -3.84
C PHE A 119 -12.24 -4.61 -2.72
N PHE A 120 -12.63 -5.87 -2.81
CA PHE A 120 -13.25 -6.59 -1.71
C PHE A 120 -12.15 -7.20 -0.83
N ARG A 121 -12.29 -7.08 0.50
CA ARG A 121 -11.24 -7.40 1.47
C ARG A 121 -11.76 -8.29 2.60
N PRO A 122 -12.07 -9.57 2.32
CA PRO A 122 -12.45 -10.52 3.37
C PRO A 122 -11.24 -10.91 4.21
N THR A 123 -11.48 -11.11 5.50
CA THR A 123 -10.48 -11.56 6.47
C THR A 123 -11.04 -12.66 7.36
N LEU A 124 -10.22 -13.63 7.67
CA LEU A 124 -10.50 -14.70 8.60
C LEU A 124 -9.33 -14.85 9.56
N ASN A 125 -9.59 -14.73 10.86
CA ASN A 125 -8.59 -14.98 11.89
C ASN A 125 -9.15 -16.04 12.84
N LEU A 126 -8.39 -17.12 13.02
CA LEU A 126 -8.70 -18.20 13.95
C LEU A 126 -7.55 -18.33 14.92
N SER A 127 -7.85 -18.51 16.21
CA SER A 127 -6.84 -18.88 17.19
C SER A 127 -7.39 -19.91 18.16
N TYR A 128 -6.59 -20.94 18.43
CA TYR A 128 -6.95 -22.06 19.26
C TYR A 128 -5.86 -22.34 20.30
N SER A 129 -6.28 -22.42 21.58
CA SER A 129 -5.37 -22.71 22.69
C SER A 129 -5.54 -24.13 23.15
N LEU A 130 -4.49 -24.95 23.05
CA LEU A 130 -4.45 -26.34 23.47
C LEU A 130 -3.33 -26.55 24.50
N GLY A 131 -3.62 -26.26 25.76
CA GLY A 131 -2.63 -26.36 26.84
C GLY A 131 -1.42 -25.43 26.58
N LYS A 132 -0.26 -26.03 26.28
CA LYS A 132 0.98 -25.33 26.00
C LYS A 132 1.16 -24.94 24.52
N VAL A 133 0.23 -25.35 23.66
CA VAL A 133 0.24 -25.07 22.23
C VAL A 133 -0.79 -24.01 21.92
N PHE A 134 -0.37 -23.00 21.16
CA PHE A 134 -1.24 -21.97 20.61
C PHE A 134 -1.16 -21.99 19.08
N LEU A 135 -2.28 -22.21 18.43
CA LEU A 135 -2.41 -22.24 16.98
C LEU A 135 -3.10 -20.95 16.52
N ARG A 136 -2.58 -20.36 15.45
CA ARG A 136 -3.19 -19.20 14.79
C ARG A 136 -3.22 -19.41 13.29
N TYR A 137 -4.38 -19.15 12.70
CA TYR A 137 -4.56 -19.12 11.25
C TYR A 137 -5.13 -17.77 10.84
N ASN A 138 -4.51 -17.17 9.83
CA ASN A 138 -4.95 -15.91 9.25
C ASN A 138 -5.08 -16.11 7.75
N ALA A 139 -6.21 -15.70 7.18
CA ALA A 139 -6.44 -15.63 5.75
C ALA A 139 -6.98 -14.26 5.38
N SER A 140 -6.49 -13.67 4.30
CA SER A 140 -6.97 -12.39 3.80
C SER A 140 -6.85 -12.31 2.28
N LEU A 141 -7.85 -11.70 1.65
CA LEU A 141 -7.80 -11.24 0.28
C LEU A 141 -7.81 -9.72 0.30
N SER A 142 -6.98 -9.10 -0.51
CA SER A 142 -6.94 -7.65 -0.65
C SER A 142 -6.43 -7.28 -2.04
N GLY A 143 -6.39 -5.99 -2.33
CA GLY A 143 -5.82 -5.48 -3.55
C GLY A 143 -5.24 -4.09 -3.34
N TYR A 144 -4.38 -3.70 -4.25
CA TYR A 144 -3.85 -2.34 -4.32
C TYR A 144 -3.79 -1.85 -5.76
N ALA A 145 -3.97 -0.55 -5.93
CA ALA A 145 -3.73 0.13 -7.19
C ALA A 145 -2.22 0.34 -7.37
N PRO A 146 -1.71 0.39 -8.63
CA PRO A 146 -0.33 0.76 -8.89
C PRO A 146 0.00 2.10 -8.25
N SER A 147 1.26 2.27 -7.86
CA SER A 147 1.75 3.56 -7.35
C SER A 147 1.70 4.64 -8.43
N LEU A 148 1.66 5.89 -8.01
CA LEU A 148 1.62 7.02 -8.95
C LEU A 148 2.86 7.05 -9.84
N SER A 149 4.03 6.75 -9.29
CA SER A 149 5.28 6.65 -10.05
C SER A 149 5.28 5.52 -11.08
N ALA A 150 4.57 4.41 -10.79
CA ALA A 150 4.43 3.31 -11.72
C ALA A 150 3.42 3.59 -12.85
N LEU A 151 2.49 4.52 -12.63
CA LEU A 151 1.49 4.94 -13.63
C LEU A 151 1.93 6.15 -14.45
N SER A 152 2.90 6.93 -13.97
CA SER A 152 3.36 8.14 -14.65
C SER A 152 4.10 7.79 -15.93
N ASP A 153 3.65 8.33 -17.05
CA ASP A 153 4.31 8.20 -18.34
C ASP A 153 5.43 9.24 -18.57
N VAL A 154 5.68 10.07 -17.55
CA VAL A 154 6.77 11.05 -17.58
C VAL A 154 8.10 10.32 -17.45
N GLU A 155 8.98 10.55 -18.40
CA GLU A 155 10.34 10.04 -18.37
C GLU A 155 11.16 10.78 -17.32
N GLN A 156 11.77 10.00 -16.43
CA GLN A 156 12.66 10.51 -15.39
C GLN A 156 14.07 9.98 -15.66
N GLY A 157 15.00 10.87 -15.97
CA GLY A 157 16.41 10.52 -16.07
C GLY A 157 16.93 10.05 -14.71
N MET A 158 17.40 8.82 -14.63
CA MET A 158 18.02 8.27 -13.42
C MET A 158 19.53 8.53 -13.44
N ASP A 159 20.15 8.39 -14.60
CA ASP A 159 21.54 8.70 -14.91
C ASP A 159 21.68 8.95 -16.43
N ALA A 160 22.93 9.04 -16.94
CA ALA A 160 23.22 9.31 -18.36
C ALA A 160 22.71 8.21 -19.32
N TYR A 161 22.43 7.01 -18.81
CA TYR A 161 22.07 5.82 -19.59
C TYR A 161 20.72 5.21 -19.21
N GLN A 162 20.12 5.67 -18.12
CA GLN A 162 18.89 5.09 -17.60
C GLN A 162 17.78 6.12 -17.48
N VAL A 163 16.66 5.78 -18.10
CA VAL A 163 15.42 6.54 -18.01
C VAL A 163 14.36 5.63 -17.38
N ARG A 164 13.70 6.11 -16.34
CA ARG A 164 12.57 5.43 -15.74
C ARG A 164 11.27 6.01 -16.30
N ARG A 165 10.42 5.13 -16.79
CA ARG A 165 9.08 5.46 -17.25
C ARG A 165 8.06 4.48 -16.67
N GLY A 166 6.96 5.00 -16.17
CA GLY A 166 5.84 4.16 -15.74
C GLY A 166 4.93 3.78 -16.90
N ASN A 167 3.95 2.93 -16.60
CA ASN A 167 2.95 2.49 -17.56
C ASN A 167 1.55 2.85 -17.05
N PRO A 168 0.83 3.81 -17.68
CA PRO A 168 -0.50 4.22 -17.25
C PRO A 168 -1.57 3.12 -17.39
N ASN A 169 -1.28 2.07 -18.16
CA ASN A 169 -2.20 0.93 -18.38
C ASN A 169 -2.03 -0.20 -17.35
N LEU A 170 -1.21 -0.03 -16.34
CA LEU A 170 -1.04 -1.04 -15.29
C LEU A 170 -2.36 -1.36 -14.61
N LYS A 171 -2.58 -2.66 -14.41
CA LYS A 171 -3.74 -3.17 -13.70
C LYS A 171 -3.46 -3.25 -12.21
N SER A 172 -4.52 -3.13 -11.42
CA SER A 172 -4.45 -3.36 -9.98
C SER A 172 -4.09 -4.82 -9.68
N VAL A 173 -3.36 -5.01 -8.61
CA VAL A 173 -2.95 -6.32 -8.11
C VAL A 173 -3.93 -6.77 -7.04
N ILE A 174 -4.40 -8.01 -7.14
CA ILE A 174 -5.14 -8.69 -6.08
C ILE A 174 -4.20 -9.71 -5.46
N TYR A 175 -4.12 -9.69 -4.15
CA TYR A 175 -3.27 -10.64 -3.43
C TYR A 175 -4.05 -11.39 -2.35
N PHE A 176 -3.72 -12.67 -2.25
CA PHE A 176 -4.27 -13.58 -1.25
C PHE A 176 -3.14 -14.04 -0.33
N THR A 177 -3.34 -13.97 0.96
CA THR A 177 -2.37 -14.39 1.95
C THR A 177 -2.99 -15.34 2.94
N ASN A 178 -2.30 -16.46 3.19
CA ASN A 178 -2.59 -17.39 4.28
C ASN A 178 -1.37 -17.51 5.18
N ARG A 179 -1.59 -17.54 6.46
CA ARG A 179 -0.55 -17.79 7.45
C ARG A 179 -1.05 -18.73 8.52
N LEU A 180 -0.35 -19.83 8.72
CA LEU A 180 -0.52 -20.72 9.84
C LEU A 180 0.68 -20.58 10.78
N SER A 181 0.42 -20.37 12.07
CA SER A 181 1.46 -20.25 13.08
C SER A 181 1.12 -21.15 14.25
N MET A 182 2.15 -21.80 14.80
CA MET A 182 2.09 -22.62 15.99
C MET A 182 3.15 -22.15 16.97
N SER A 183 2.73 -21.83 18.19
CA SER A 183 3.62 -21.50 19.29
C SER A 183 3.50 -22.58 20.37
N TYR A 184 4.61 -23.07 20.86
CA TYR A 184 4.70 -23.96 22.02
C TYR A 184 5.49 -23.29 23.12
N GLN A 185 4.94 -23.22 24.32
CA GLN A 185 5.61 -22.62 25.47
C GLN A 185 5.61 -23.55 26.67
N ASN A 186 6.79 -23.76 27.20
CA ASN A 186 7.02 -24.54 28.44
C ASN A 186 8.06 -23.79 29.32
N LYS A 187 8.28 -24.24 30.55
CA LYS A 187 9.29 -23.67 31.47
C LYS A 187 10.71 -23.63 30.90
N TRP A 188 11.01 -24.56 30.00
CA TRP A 188 12.35 -24.80 29.48
C TRP A 188 12.54 -24.47 28.00
N MET A 189 11.43 -24.32 27.26
CA MET A 189 11.51 -24.17 25.81
C MET A 189 10.36 -23.29 25.31
N ASN A 190 10.70 -22.39 24.39
CA ASN A 190 9.80 -21.60 23.57
C ASN A 190 10.09 -21.92 22.12
N MET A 191 9.08 -22.34 21.37
CA MET A 191 9.22 -22.68 19.96
C MET A 191 8.06 -22.06 19.18
N ASP A 192 8.40 -21.36 18.09
CA ASP A 192 7.47 -20.76 17.15
C ASP A 192 7.75 -21.28 15.75
N VAL A 193 6.73 -21.81 15.10
CA VAL A 193 6.79 -22.27 13.70
C VAL A 193 5.69 -21.56 12.93
N SER A 194 6.02 -21.05 11.75
CA SER A 194 5.02 -20.45 10.86
C SER A 194 5.24 -20.82 9.41
N ALA A 195 4.14 -21.06 8.71
CA ALA A 195 4.10 -21.20 7.27
C ALA A 195 3.24 -20.09 6.68
N ARG A 196 3.71 -19.49 5.58
CA ARG A 196 2.97 -18.46 4.82
C ARG A 196 2.88 -18.86 3.36
N TYR A 197 1.68 -18.75 2.82
CA TYR A 197 1.43 -18.83 1.40
C TYR A 197 0.85 -17.51 0.94
N SER A 198 1.45 -16.92 -0.09
CA SER A 198 0.98 -15.68 -0.72
C SER A 198 0.88 -15.89 -2.23
N TYR A 199 -0.18 -15.38 -2.80
CA TYR A 199 -0.40 -15.39 -4.24
C TYR A 199 -0.82 -13.99 -4.69
N ASP A 200 -0.12 -13.44 -5.67
CA ASP A 200 -0.39 -12.15 -6.29
C ASP A 200 -0.87 -12.39 -7.72
N ASP A 201 -2.09 -11.90 -8.05
CA ASP A 201 -2.58 -11.88 -9.42
C ASP A 201 -1.97 -10.65 -10.12
N LYS A 202 -1.25 -10.89 -11.22
CA LYS A 202 -0.61 -9.84 -12.05
C LYS A 202 0.33 -8.92 -11.27
N PRO A 203 1.38 -9.45 -10.65
CA PRO A 203 2.36 -8.63 -9.95
C PRO A 203 2.96 -7.57 -10.89
N ILE A 204 3.16 -6.35 -10.36
CA ILE A 204 3.82 -5.28 -11.10
C ILE A 204 5.33 -5.53 -11.01
N MET A 205 5.96 -5.68 -12.17
CA MET A 205 7.41 -5.88 -12.30
C MET A 205 8.03 -4.72 -13.08
N GLU A 206 9.26 -4.38 -12.75
CA GLU A 206 10.09 -3.47 -13.56
C GLU A 206 10.82 -4.28 -14.62
N GLU A 207 10.80 -3.79 -15.85
CA GLU A 207 11.54 -4.36 -16.97
C GLU A 207 12.65 -3.38 -17.36
N THR A 208 13.85 -3.90 -17.57
CA THR A 208 14.99 -3.12 -18.09
C THR A 208 15.19 -3.52 -19.56
N LEU A 209 15.10 -2.54 -20.44
CA LEU A 209 15.30 -2.67 -21.88
C LEU A 209 16.70 -2.21 -22.27
#